data_76714d6fdabcfc8d4a87eff606d0cb80
#
_entry.id   76714d6fdabcfc8d4a87eff606d0cb80
#
_cell.length_a   1.000
_cell.length_b   1.000
_cell.length_c   1.000
_cell.angle_alpha   90.00
_cell.angle_beta   90.00
_cell.angle_gamma   90.00
#
_symmetry.space_group_name_H-M   'P 1'
#
loop_
_entity.id
_entity.type
_entity.pdbx_description
1 polymer ?
#
loop_
_entity_poly.entity_id
_entity_poly.type
_entity_poly.pdbx_seq_one_letter_code
_entity_poly.pdbx_strand_id
1 'polypeptide(L)'
;MKVAGGQFYWTIDPAVLPAHEEVSFDVTSVDVNHGFGVYDPDGRLIGSVQAMPGYVNDLRLTFDKVGEYRIRCFEYCGLSHHNMIASFRVEDGRE
;
A
#
# COMPACT_ATOMS: atom_id res chain seq x y z
N MET A 1 -6.71 8.66 -0.04
CA MET A 1 -6.29 7.61 0.90
C MET A 1 -4.88 7.89 1.38
N LYS A 2 -4.67 7.84 2.65
CA LYS A 2 -3.38 8.18 3.27
C LYS A 2 -2.63 6.93 3.69
N VAL A 3 -1.35 6.88 3.34
CA VAL A 3 -0.47 5.77 3.68
C VAL A 3 0.82 6.32 4.28
N ALA A 4 1.24 5.78 5.40
CA ALA A 4 2.52 6.13 6.01
C ALA A 4 3.29 4.87 6.34
N GLY A 5 4.56 4.83 5.95
CA GLY A 5 5.48 3.76 6.28
C GLY A 5 6.41 4.17 7.40
N GLY A 6 6.70 3.25 8.29
CA GLY A 6 7.69 3.38 9.35
C GLY A 6 8.41 2.06 9.52
N GLN A 7 9.45 2.04 10.35
CA GLN A 7 10.16 0.81 10.66
C GLN A 7 9.42 0.12 11.82
N PHE A 8 8.75 -0.97 11.63
CA PHE A 8 8.57 -1.79 10.43
C PHE A 8 7.09 -2.06 10.26
N TYR A 9 6.35 -1.08 9.84
CA TYR A 9 4.89 -1.14 9.74
C TYR A 9 4.40 -0.23 8.61
N TRP A 10 3.15 -0.44 8.23
CA TRP A 10 2.41 0.46 7.36
C TRP A 10 1.12 0.86 8.05
N THR A 11 0.76 2.14 7.96
CA THR A 11 -0.58 2.59 8.32
C THR A 11 -1.32 2.96 7.04
N ILE A 12 -2.57 2.58 6.95
CA ILE A 12 -3.40 2.82 5.79
C ILE A 12 -4.81 3.19 6.25
N ASP A 13 -5.35 4.25 5.69
CA ASP A 13 -6.67 4.75 6.03
C ASP A 13 -7.38 5.26 4.77
N PRO A 14 -8.54 4.71 4.43
CA PRO A 14 -9.24 3.59 5.07
C PRO A 14 -8.66 2.22 4.71
N ALA A 15 -9.06 1.18 5.44
CA ALA A 15 -8.59 -0.19 5.23
C ALA A 15 -9.49 -1.00 4.29
N VAL A 16 -10.61 -0.43 3.87
CA VAL A 16 -11.55 -1.04 2.91
C VAL A 16 -11.72 -0.08 1.75
N LEU A 17 -11.51 -0.57 0.54
CA LEU A 17 -11.51 0.24 -0.68
C LEU A 17 -12.53 -0.29 -1.69
N PRO A 18 -13.06 0.58 -2.57
CA PRO A 18 -14.04 0.15 -3.57
C PRO A 18 -13.36 -0.55 -4.75
N ALA A 19 -14.03 -1.57 -5.28
CA ALA A 19 -13.65 -2.16 -6.56
C ALA A 19 -14.17 -1.28 -7.71
N HIS A 20 -13.50 -1.37 -8.86
CA HIS A 20 -13.90 -0.74 -10.11
C HIS A 20 -13.88 0.79 -10.12
N GLU A 21 -13.22 1.39 -9.15
CA GLU A 21 -13.01 2.84 -9.09
C GLU A 21 -11.54 3.13 -8.91
N GLU A 22 -11.06 4.23 -9.47
CA GLU A 22 -9.67 4.65 -9.27
C GLU A 22 -9.49 5.12 -7.83
N VAL A 23 -8.47 4.58 -7.17
CA VAL A 23 -8.08 4.96 -5.82
C VAL A 23 -6.72 5.63 -5.88
N SER A 24 -6.62 6.80 -5.26
CA SER A 24 -5.37 7.54 -5.14
C SER A 24 -4.77 7.26 -3.77
N PHE A 25 -3.52 6.79 -3.76
CA PHE A 25 -2.76 6.55 -2.54
C PHE A 25 -1.76 7.68 -2.36
N ASP A 26 -1.86 8.40 -1.25
CA ASP A 26 -0.91 9.44 -0.88
C ASP A 26 0.09 8.81 0.10
N VAL A 27 1.29 8.52 -0.38
CA VAL A 27 2.26 7.67 0.31
C VAL A 27 3.45 8.48 0.81
N THR A 28 3.74 8.35 2.10
CA THR A 28 4.87 9.00 2.73
C THR A 28 5.54 8.07 3.74
N SER A 29 6.61 8.53 4.36
CA SER A 29 7.32 7.83 5.42
C SER A 29 7.50 8.73 6.63
N VAL A 30 7.53 8.14 7.82
CA VAL A 30 7.80 8.86 9.07
C VAL A 30 9.25 8.77 9.50
N ASP A 31 10.08 7.94 8.87
CA ASP A 31 11.47 7.75 9.29
C ASP A 31 12.45 7.66 8.11
N VAL A 32 12.58 6.51 7.47
CA VAL A 32 13.50 6.29 6.35
C VAL A 32 12.72 6.00 5.07
N ASN A 33 13.40 5.88 3.95
CA ASN A 33 12.76 5.52 2.70
C ASN A 33 12.27 4.07 2.76
N HIS A 34 11.06 3.85 2.24
CA HIS A 34 10.47 2.53 2.08
C HIS A 34 9.93 2.41 0.66
N GLY A 35 9.83 1.20 0.17
CA GLY A 35 9.16 0.94 -1.09
C GLY A 35 7.75 0.45 -0.82
N PHE A 36 6.74 1.21 -1.25
CA PHE A 36 5.35 0.84 -1.09
C PHE A 36 4.94 0.01 -2.30
N GLY A 37 4.77 -1.29 -2.11
CA GLY A 37 4.33 -2.21 -3.16
C GLY A 37 2.98 -2.80 -2.83
N VAL A 38 2.06 -2.77 -3.79
CA VAL A 38 0.71 -3.33 -3.63
C VAL A 38 0.62 -4.63 -4.42
N TYR A 39 0.24 -5.71 -3.73
CA TYR A 39 0.13 -7.04 -4.30
C TYR A 39 -1.33 -7.48 -4.29
N ASP A 40 -1.77 -8.07 -5.39
CA ASP A 40 -3.14 -8.55 -5.53
C ASP A 40 -3.36 -9.86 -4.74
N PRO A 41 -4.62 -10.37 -4.68
CA PRO A 41 -4.89 -11.61 -3.96
C PRO A 41 -4.11 -12.82 -4.46
N ASP A 42 -3.62 -12.79 -5.70
CA ASP A 42 -2.82 -13.87 -6.27
C ASP A 42 -1.31 -13.67 -6.03
N GLY A 43 -0.92 -12.60 -5.34
CA GLY A 43 0.47 -12.34 -5.01
C GLY A 43 1.27 -11.59 -6.07
N ARG A 44 0.60 -10.99 -7.06
CA ARG A 44 1.26 -10.21 -8.10
C ARG A 44 1.41 -8.76 -7.69
N LEU A 45 2.57 -8.18 -7.95
CA LEU A 45 2.80 -6.75 -7.76
C LEU A 45 2.03 -5.99 -8.84
N ILE A 46 1.08 -5.14 -8.43
CA ILE A 46 0.25 -4.37 -9.36
C ILE A 46 0.56 -2.89 -9.37
N GLY A 47 1.35 -2.40 -8.44
CA GLY A 47 1.79 -1.02 -8.42
C GLY A 47 2.77 -0.76 -7.30
N SER A 48 3.59 0.27 -7.45
CA SER A 48 4.58 0.61 -6.45
C SER A 48 4.97 2.08 -6.55
N VAL A 49 5.41 2.64 -5.43
CA VAL A 49 5.91 4.01 -5.32
C VAL A 49 6.82 4.09 -4.10
N GLN A 50 7.72 5.05 -4.09
CA GLN A 50 8.59 5.30 -2.93
C GLN A 50 7.82 6.03 -1.84
N ALA A 51 8.00 5.58 -0.60
CA ALA A 51 7.55 6.28 0.60
C ALA A 51 8.77 6.99 1.19
N MET A 52 8.79 8.32 1.12
CA MET A 52 9.97 9.13 1.47
C MET A 52 9.61 10.13 2.56
N PRO A 53 10.48 10.29 3.59
CA PRO A 53 10.25 11.30 4.61
C PRO A 53 10.21 12.70 4.00
N GLY A 54 9.23 13.50 4.39
CA GLY A 54 9.08 14.87 3.91
C GLY A 54 8.44 15.01 2.54
N TYR A 55 8.07 13.91 1.89
CA TYR A 55 7.43 13.91 0.58
C TYR A 55 6.16 13.07 0.61
N VAL A 56 5.20 13.43 -0.24
CA VAL A 56 4.01 12.62 -0.47
C VAL A 56 4.00 12.23 -1.95
N ASN A 57 4.11 10.95 -2.23
CA ASN A 57 4.07 10.42 -3.58
C ASN A 57 2.72 9.78 -3.86
N ASP A 58 2.21 10.01 -5.06
CA ASP A 58 0.89 9.56 -5.45
C ASP A 58 0.98 8.28 -6.27
N LEU A 59 0.16 7.29 -5.90
CA LEU A 59 0.00 6.06 -6.66
C LEU A 59 -1.48 5.85 -6.89
N ARG A 60 -1.90 5.66 -8.14
CA ARG A 60 -3.30 5.46 -8.49
C ARG A 60 -3.51 4.08 -9.06
N LEU A 61 -4.48 3.37 -8.51
CA LEU A 61 -4.81 2.02 -8.91
C LEU A 61 -6.32 1.85 -9.01
N THR A 62 -6.74 0.99 -9.95
CA THR A 62 -8.12 0.54 -10.05
C THR A 62 -8.13 -0.96 -9.80
N PHE A 63 -8.96 -1.41 -8.85
CA PHE A 63 -9.01 -2.81 -8.46
C PHE A 63 -10.17 -3.51 -9.15
N ASP A 64 -9.88 -4.52 -9.96
CA ASP A 64 -10.92 -5.26 -10.69
C ASP A 64 -11.40 -6.49 -9.93
N LYS A 65 -10.64 -6.93 -8.93
CA LYS A 65 -10.98 -8.09 -8.12
C LYS A 65 -11.27 -7.67 -6.69
N VAL A 66 -12.30 -8.25 -6.08
CA VAL A 66 -12.52 -8.13 -4.64
C VAL A 66 -11.61 -9.10 -3.91
N GLY A 67 -11.29 -8.80 -2.67
CA GLY A 67 -10.48 -9.68 -1.84
C GLY A 67 -9.46 -8.94 -1.00
N GLU A 68 -8.52 -9.70 -0.44
CA GLU A 68 -7.45 -9.17 0.39
C GLU A 68 -6.23 -8.85 -0.46
N TYR A 69 -5.80 -7.62 -0.40
CA TYR A 69 -4.57 -7.13 -1.03
C TYR A 69 -3.52 -6.92 0.03
N ARG A 70 -2.26 -7.05 -0.34
CA ARG A 70 -1.15 -6.91 0.60
C ARG A 70 -0.22 -5.79 0.19
N ILE A 71 0.32 -5.12 1.20
CA ILE A 71 1.34 -4.09 1.05
C ILE A 71 2.62 -4.67 1.59
N ARG A 72 3.69 -4.56 0.80
CA ARG A 72 5.03 -4.99 1.21
C ARG A 72 6.04 -3.91 0.87
N CYS A 73 7.05 -3.77 1.72
CA CYS A 73 8.21 -2.95 1.42
C CYS A 73 9.11 -3.73 0.45
N PHE A 74 9.34 -3.20 -0.74
CA PHE A 74 10.17 -3.88 -1.73
C PHE A 74 11.59 -3.30 -1.82
N GLU A 75 11.94 -2.37 -0.91
CA GLU A 75 13.30 -1.84 -0.77
C GLU A 75 13.81 -2.09 0.64
N TYR A 76 15.11 -2.33 0.77
CA TYR A 76 15.71 -2.52 2.07
C TYR A 76 15.51 -1.26 2.93
N CYS A 77 14.92 -1.42 4.11
CA CYS A 77 14.62 -0.31 5.00
C CYS A 77 15.06 -0.58 6.45
N GLY A 78 15.82 -1.64 6.66
CA GLY A 78 16.33 -2.03 7.97
C GLY A 78 16.34 -3.54 8.15
N LEU A 79 16.73 -4.00 9.35
CA LEU A 79 16.93 -5.43 9.63
C LEU A 79 15.65 -6.25 9.52
N SER A 80 14.49 -5.66 9.78
CA SER A 80 13.20 -6.36 9.73
C SER A 80 12.38 -5.98 8.50
N HIS A 81 13.02 -5.55 7.44
CA HIS A 81 12.39 -5.15 6.19
C HIS A 81 11.36 -6.18 5.69
N HIS A 82 11.68 -7.47 5.75
CA HIS A 82 10.80 -8.54 5.26
C HIS A 82 9.54 -8.73 6.10
N ASN A 83 9.49 -8.14 7.31
CA ASN A 83 8.32 -8.21 8.19
C ASN A 83 7.39 -7.00 8.03
N MET A 84 7.74 -6.07 7.15
CA MET A 84 6.96 -4.86 6.93
C MET A 84 5.82 -5.14 5.95
N ILE A 85 4.76 -5.78 6.45
CA ILE A 85 3.63 -6.24 5.67
C ILE A 85 2.34 -5.72 6.29
N ALA A 86 1.42 -5.25 5.45
CA ALA A 86 0.08 -4.88 5.85
C ALA A 86 -0.92 -5.39 4.81
N SER A 87 -2.20 -5.27 5.09
CA SER A 87 -3.22 -5.67 4.14
C SER A 87 -4.40 -4.71 4.18
N PHE A 88 -5.17 -4.70 3.09
CA PHE A 88 -6.44 -4.01 3.00
C PHE A 88 -7.39 -4.85 2.16
N ARG A 89 -8.68 -4.55 2.28
CA ARG A 89 -9.69 -5.29 1.53
C ARG A 89 -10.28 -4.41 0.43
N VAL A 90 -10.57 -5.05 -0.69
CA VAL A 90 -11.32 -4.43 -1.78
C VAL A 90 -12.67 -5.12 -1.83
N GLU A 91 -13.74 -4.34 -1.76
CA GLU A 91 -15.11 -4.82 -1.74
C GLU A 91 -15.92 -4.10 -2.81
N ASP A 92 -16.92 -4.81 -3.35
CA ASP A 92 -17.83 -4.22 -4.32
C ASP A 92 -19.00 -3.60 -3.55
N GLY A 93 -19.03 -2.28 -3.47
CA GLY A 93 -20.04 -1.55 -2.72
C GLY A 93 -21.44 -1.57 -3.34
N ARG A 94 -21.59 -2.22 -4.50
CA ARG A 94 -22.89 -2.31 -5.17
C ARG A 94 -23.75 -3.47 -4.69
N GLU A 95 -23.23 -4.30 -3.85
CA GLU A 95 -23.97 -5.41 -3.28
C GLU A 95 -24.87 -4.97 -2.16
#